data_712f55dc1f1dfd8b892649856fd1231f
#
_entry.id   712f55dc1f1dfd8b892649856fd1231f
#
_cell.length_a   1.000
_cell.length_b   1.000
_cell.length_c   1.000
_cell.angle_alpha   90.00
_cell.angle_beta   90.00
_cell.angle_gamma   90.00
#
_symmetry.space_group_name_H-M   'P 1'
#
loop_
_entity.id
_entity.type
_entity.pdbx_description
1 polymer ?
#
loop_
_entity_poly.entity_id
_entity_poly.type
_entity_poly.pdbx_seq_one_letter_code
_entity_poly.pdbx_strand_id
1 'polypeptide(L)'
;MNVNINESGMWLMLALLAIALPVIVLASIVRLLNAFLSGSRGWTDVVAKEVWIFLRRAFVSAAVAAVLGFGWGYWKDVQLRAICDSRTQKIERSPHGGYWARYCYSGDTIVLRLYDREGERLVAERTYRDGSRLPVELHWAKEALMYPQGLEFGETSGEISLPPTFLDRMMARLP
;
A
#
# COMPACT_ATOMS: atom_id res chain seq x y z
N MET A 1 -4.60 -1.49 10.87
CA MET A 1 -4.23 -1.86 9.50
C MET A 1 -3.56 -0.65 8.86
N ASN A 2 -2.26 -0.46 9.11
CA ASN A 2 -1.51 0.60 8.45
C ASN A 2 -1.09 0.06 7.08
N VAL A 3 -1.90 0.35 6.08
CA VAL A 3 -1.48 0.25 4.69
C VAL A 3 -0.43 1.34 4.52
N ASN A 4 0.84 1.00 4.67
CA ASN A 4 1.93 1.83 4.20
C ASN A 4 1.81 1.88 2.66
N ILE A 5 0.94 2.77 2.18
CA ILE A 5 0.90 3.13 0.77
C ILE A 5 2.29 3.64 0.47
N ASN A 6 3.05 2.83 -0.27
CA ASN A 6 4.41 3.17 -0.64
C ASN A 6 4.37 4.56 -1.26
N GLU A 7 5.05 5.53 -0.65
CA GLU A 7 5.04 6.94 -1.07
C GLU A 7 5.22 7.10 -2.58
N SER A 8 6.03 6.24 -3.20
CA SER A 8 6.24 6.28 -4.65
C SER A 8 4.99 5.90 -5.47
N GLY A 9 4.15 4.98 -4.99
CA GLY A 9 2.87 4.64 -5.63
C GLY A 9 1.86 5.77 -5.49
N MET A 10 1.83 6.41 -4.32
CA MET A 10 0.99 7.57 -4.06
C MET A 10 1.39 8.76 -4.95
N TRP A 11 2.68 9.06 -5.07
CA TRP A 11 3.17 10.12 -5.96
C TRP A 11 2.86 9.84 -7.43
N LEU A 12 2.99 8.60 -7.88
CA LEU A 12 2.60 8.19 -9.23
C LEU A 12 1.11 8.42 -9.48
N MET A 13 0.26 7.99 -8.55
CA MET A 13 -1.18 8.20 -8.64
C MET A 13 -1.54 9.69 -8.69
N LEU A 14 -0.94 10.50 -7.82
CA LEU A 14 -1.16 11.96 -7.81
C LEU A 14 -0.69 12.61 -9.11
N ALA A 15 0.46 12.22 -9.67
CA ALA A 15 0.97 12.74 -10.93
C ALA A 15 0.04 12.40 -12.10
N LEU A 16 -0.47 11.17 -12.17
CA LEU A 16 -1.42 10.76 -13.21
C LEU A 16 -2.74 11.54 -13.11
N LEU A 17 -3.26 11.75 -11.91
CA LEU A 17 -4.46 12.55 -11.70
C LEU A 17 -4.23 14.03 -12.02
N ALA A 18 -3.07 14.59 -11.66
CA ALA A 18 -2.71 15.98 -11.95
C ALA A 18 -2.64 16.27 -13.47
N ILE A 19 -2.32 15.27 -14.28
CA ILE A 19 -2.32 15.39 -15.74
C ILE A 19 -3.72 15.13 -16.33
N ALA A 20 -4.39 14.07 -15.88
CA ALA A 20 -5.66 13.64 -16.45
C ALA A 20 -6.82 14.63 -16.19
N LEU A 21 -6.92 15.17 -14.96
CA LEU A 21 -8.02 16.07 -14.60
C LEU A 21 -8.04 17.36 -15.44
N PRO A 22 -6.94 18.11 -15.60
CA PRO A 22 -6.94 19.32 -16.44
C PRO A 22 -7.33 19.04 -17.89
N VAL A 23 -6.87 17.92 -18.45
CA VAL A 23 -7.22 17.54 -19.84
C VAL A 23 -8.73 17.25 -19.97
N ILE A 24 -9.32 16.55 -19.01
CA ILE A 24 -10.76 16.26 -18.99
C ILE A 24 -11.57 17.55 -18.84
N VAL A 25 -11.15 18.45 -17.94
CA VAL A 25 -11.78 19.76 -17.71
C VAL A 25 -11.73 20.60 -18.98
N LEU A 26 -10.56 20.73 -19.60
CA LEU A 26 -10.37 21.53 -20.82
C LEU A 26 -11.24 21.00 -21.96
N ALA A 27 -11.26 19.68 -22.17
CA ALA A 27 -12.10 19.04 -23.19
C ALA A 27 -13.59 19.30 -22.95
N SER A 28 -14.04 19.30 -21.71
CA SER A 28 -15.44 19.59 -21.34
C SER A 28 -15.78 21.06 -21.57
N ILE A 29 -14.89 21.99 -21.21
CA ILE A 29 -15.06 23.43 -21.46
C ILE A 29 -15.20 23.71 -22.95
N VAL A 30 -14.30 23.16 -23.78
CA VAL A 30 -14.34 23.34 -25.25
C VAL A 30 -15.68 22.86 -25.84
N ARG A 31 -16.19 21.74 -25.40
CA ARG A 31 -17.49 21.21 -25.87
C ARG A 31 -18.65 22.09 -25.42
N LEU A 32 -18.67 22.56 -24.18
CA LEU A 32 -19.70 23.48 -23.68
C LEU A 32 -19.69 24.80 -24.48
N LEU A 33 -18.50 25.36 -24.72
CA LEU A 33 -18.35 26.56 -25.53
C LEU A 33 -18.86 26.37 -26.95
N ASN A 34 -18.53 25.26 -27.63
CA ASN A 34 -19.03 24.94 -28.96
C ASN A 34 -20.55 24.76 -28.96
N ALA A 35 -21.13 24.11 -27.95
CA ALA A 35 -22.58 23.96 -27.85
C ALA A 35 -23.29 25.32 -27.63
N PHE A 36 -22.68 26.20 -26.84
CA PHE A 36 -23.18 27.57 -26.61
C PHE A 36 -23.17 28.42 -27.90
N LEU A 37 -22.05 28.39 -28.63
CA LEU A 37 -21.86 29.15 -29.84
C LEU A 37 -22.79 28.65 -30.99
N SER A 38 -23.16 27.38 -31.00
CA SER A 38 -24.05 26.79 -31.99
C SER A 38 -25.54 27.06 -31.75
N GLY A 39 -25.89 27.77 -30.65
CA GLY A 39 -27.27 28.21 -30.37
C GLY A 39 -28.27 27.06 -30.17
N SER A 40 -27.84 25.92 -29.63
CA SER A 40 -28.65 24.73 -29.49
C SER A 40 -29.87 24.95 -28.58
N ARG A 41 -31.10 24.69 -29.10
CA ARG A 41 -32.31 24.60 -28.28
C ARG A 41 -32.20 23.34 -27.39
N GLY A 42 -32.32 23.51 -26.07
CA GLY A 42 -32.17 22.41 -25.09
C GLY A 42 -30.83 22.42 -24.36
N TRP A 43 -30.37 23.60 -24.01
CA TRP A 43 -29.12 23.81 -23.24
C TRP A 43 -29.01 22.93 -21.99
N THR A 44 -30.12 22.73 -21.25
CA THR A 44 -30.17 21.90 -20.05
C THR A 44 -29.80 20.44 -20.32
N ASP A 45 -30.26 19.87 -21.40
CA ASP A 45 -30.00 18.48 -21.79
C ASP A 45 -28.53 18.30 -22.23
N VAL A 46 -28.00 19.29 -22.94
CA VAL A 46 -26.59 19.30 -23.35
C VAL A 46 -25.67 19.36 -22.14
N VAL A 47 -25.96 20.25 -21.18
CA VAL A 47 -25.18 20.39 -19.95
C VAL A 47 -25.27 19.11 -19.12
N ALA A 48 -26.45 18.55 -18.93
CA ALA A 48 -26.62 17.32 -18.16
C ALA A 48 -25.81 16.14 -18.78
N LYS A 49 -25.85 16.02 -20.10
CA LYS A 49 -25.08 14.99 -20.82
C LYS A 49 -23.57 15.20 -20.69
N GLU A 50 -23.08 16.42 -20.83
CA GLU A 50 -21.65 16.72 -20.69
C GLU A 50 -21.16 16.51 -19.25
N VAL A 51 -21.96 16.89 -18.24
CA VAL A 51 -21.66 16.63 -16.83
C VAL A 51 -21.55 15.12 -16.58
N TRP A 52 -22.47 14.33 -17.11
CA TRP A 52 -22.43 12.87 -16.99
C TRP A 52 -21.16 12.27 -17.63
N ILE A 53 -20.83 12.71 -18.84
CA ILE A 53 -19.62 12.27 -19.56
C ILE A 53 -18.37 12.66 -18.78
N PHE A 54 -18.32 13.87 -18.23
CA PHE A 54 -17.23 14.36 -17.40
C PHE A 54 -17.04 13.48 -16.14
N LEU A 55 -18.12 13.26 -15.39
CA LEU A 55 -18.08 12.43 -14.17
C LEU A 55 -17.61 11.00 -14.48
N ARG A 56 -18.15 10.40 -15.54
CA ARG A 56 -17.73 9.05 -15.97
C ARG A 56 -16.23 9.00 -16.30
N ARG A 57 -15.71 9.99 -17.03
CA ARG A 57 -14.29 10.05 -17.40
C ARG A 57 -13.40 10.28 -16.18
N ALA A 58 -13.79 11.20 -15.30
CA ALA A 58 -13.08 11.47 -14.07
C ALA A 58 -13.01 10.20 -13.18
N PHE A 59 -14.13 9.49 -13.04
CA PHE A 59 -14.19 8.23 -12.30
C PHE A 59 -13.28 7.14 -12.90
N VAL A 60 -13.34 6.95 -14.22
CA VAL A 60 -12.48 5.97 -14.90
C VAL A 60 -11.01 6.34 -14.76
N SER A 61 -10.64 7.62 -14.90
CA SER A 61 -9.26 8.07 -14.72
C SER A 61 -8.77 7.85 -13.28
N ALA A 62 -9.61 8.14 -12.29
CA ALA A 62 -9.30 7.89 -10.89
C ALA A 62 -9.13 6.40 -10.60
N ALA A 63 -10.00 5.55 -11.14
CA ALA A 63 -9.90 4.10 -10.99
C ALA A 63 -8.62 3.54 -11.62
N VAL A 64 -8.27 3.97 -12.83
CA VAL A 64 -7.02 3.58 -13.50
C VAL A 64 -5.81 4.02 -12.72
N ALA A 65 -5.79 5.29 -12.26
CA ALA A 65 -4.69 5.81 -11.44
C ALA A 65 -4.53 5.03 -10.12
N ALA A 66 -5.64 4.68 -9.49
CA ALA A 66 -5.62 3.85 -8.28
C ALA A 66 -5.05 2.46 -8.55
N VAL A 67 -5.51 1.77 -9.60
CA VAL A 67 -5.00 0.43 -9.97
C VAL A 67 -3.49 0.48 -10.27
N LEU A 68 -3.03 1.47 -11.02
CA LEU A 68 -1.62 1.63 -11.34
C LEU A 68 -0.78 1.97 -10.10
N GLY A 69 -1.28 2.86 -9.22
CA GLY A 69 -0.60 3.24 -7.99
C GLY A 69 -0.47 2.07 -7.00
N PHE A 70 -1.57 1.35 -6.75
CA PHE A 70 -1.57 0.17 -5.88
C PHE A 70 -0.76 -0.97 -6.49
N GLY A 71 -0.89 -1.22 -7.80
CA GLY A 71 -0.13 -2.26 -8.51
C GLY A 71 1.38 -2.01 -8.45
N TRP A 72 1.81 -0.76 -8.62
CA TRP A 72 3.21 -0.37 -8.50
C TRP A 72 3.75 -0.56 -7.08
N GLY A 73 2.96 -0.14 -6.06
CA GLY A 73 3.32 -0.35 -4.66
C GLY A 73 3.48 -1.82 -4.32
N TYR A 74 2.50 -2.63 -4.74
CA TYR A 74 2.52 -4.08 -4.57
C TYR A 74 3.73 -4.74 -5.25
N TRP A 75 4.01 -4.39 -6.51
CA TRP A 75 5.15 -4.93 -7.25
C TRP A 75 6.50 -4.62 -6.58
N LYS A 76 6.67 -3.40 -6.08
CA LYS A 76 7.87 -3.04 -5.30
C LYS A 76 8.00 -3.87 -4.01
N ASP A 77 6.90 -4.08 -3.32
CA ASP A 77 6.88 -4.87 -2.09
C ASP A 77 7.27 -6.33 -2.36
N VAL A 78 6.74 -6.92 -3.45
CA VAL A 78 7.14 -8.27 -3.91
C VAL A 78 8.63 -8.35 -4.21
N GLN A 79 9.20 -7.33 -4.87
CA GLN A 79 10.64 -7.31 -5.13
C GLN A 79 11.47 -7.23 -3.84
N LEU A 80 11.05 -6.41 -2.86
CA LEU A 80 11.72 -6.31 -1.57
C LEU A 80 11.70 -7.65 -0.82
N ARG A 81 10.58 -8.36 -0.87
CA ARG A 81 10.43 -9.70 -0.27
C ARG A 81 11.36 -10.71 -0.94
N ALA A 82 11.43 -10.70 -2.28
CA ALA A 82 12.33 -11.59 -3.02
C ALA A 82 13.82 -11.30 -2.72
N ILE A 83 14.20 -10.03 -2.55
CA ILE A 83 15.56 -9.66 -2.13
C ILE A 83 15.84 -10.19 -0.71
N CYS A 84 14.86 -10.17 0.18
CA CYS A 84 14.98 -10.71 1.53
C CYS A 84 15.29 -12.21 1.52
N ASP A 85 14.71 -12.99 0.61
CA ASP A 85 14.96 -14.42 0.51
C ASP A 85 16.39 -14.76 0.15
N SER A 86 17.08 -13.88 -0.58
CA SER A 86 18.48 -14.05 -0.98
C SER A 86 19.49 -13.54 0.05
N ARG A 87 19.04 -12.84 1.11
CA ARG A 87 19.90 -12.25 2.15
C ARG A 87 19.98 -13.11 3.40
N THR A 88 21.02 -12.87 4.20
CA THR A 88 21.13 -13.47 5.53
C THR A 88 19.98 -12.98 6.41
N GLN A 89 19.10 -13.89 6.78
CA GLN A 89 17.98 -13.62 7.66
C GLN A 89 18.39 -13.82 9.11
N LYS A 90 17.97 -12.92 10.00
CA LYS A 90 18.03 -13.13 11.43
C LYS A 90 16.82 -13.94 11.87
N ILE A 91 17.06 -14.90 12.77
CA ILE A 91 16.03 -15.82 13.27
C ILE A 91 15.92 -15.67 14.76
N GLU A 92 14.71 -15.46 15.25
CA GLU A 92 14.40 -15.36 16.67
C GLU A 92 13.21 -16.25 17.03
N ARG A 93 13.31 -16.95 18.14
CA ARG A 93 12.24 -17.84 18.62
C ARG A 93 11.41 -17.16 19.70
N SER A 94 10.11 -17.41 19.65
CA SER A 94 9.24 -17.02 20.75
C SER A 94 9.65 -17.74 22.05
N PRO A 95 9.82 -17.02 23.16
CA PRO A 95 10.11 -17.61 24.46
C PRO A 95 9.04 -18.59 24.94
N HIS A 96 7.80 -18.39 24.49
CA HIS A 96 6.65 -19.21 24.86
C HIS A 96 6.43 -20.42 23.92
N GLY A 97 7.33 -20.63 22.95
CA GLY A 97 7.38 -21.81 22.11
C GLY A 97 6.14 -21.99 21.22
N GLY A 98 6.02 -21.32 20.14
CA GLY A 98 4.88 -21.48 19.22
C GLY A 98 5.13 -20.82 17.88
N TYR A 99 6.11 -19.93 17.83
CA TYR A 99 6.37 -19.14 16.65
C TYR A 99 7.86 -18.85 16.45
N TRP A 100 8.24 -18.61 15.21
CA TRP A 100 9.56 -18.19 14.79
C TRP A 100 9.44 -16.90 14.02
N ALA A 101 10.19 -15.90 14.38
CA ALA A 101 10.34 -14.68 13.60
C ALA A 101 11.62 -14.75 12.77
N ARG A 102 11.50 -14.44 11.47
CA ARG A 102 12.65 -14.23 10.58
C ARG A 102 12.56 -12.83 10.03
N TYR A 103 13.66 -12.10 10.04
CA TYR A 103 13.67 -10.76 9.47
C TYR A 103 14.98 -10.46 8.75
N CYS A 104 14.88 -9.59 7.76
CA CYS A 104 16.00 -9.09 7.00
C CYS A 104 15.91 -7.58 6.80
N TYR A 105 17.06 -6.98 6.55
CA TYR A 105 17.18 -5.57 6.26
C TYR A 105 17.38 -5.35 4.75
N SER A 106 16.63 -4.38 4.19
CA SER A 106 16.85 -3.88 2.83
C SER A 106 16.91 -2.35 2.88
N GLY A 107 18.11 -1.81 3.20
CA GLY A 107 18.26 -0.40 3.56
C GLY A 107 17.52 -0.10 4.87
N ASP A 108 16.66 0.91 4.85
CA ASP A 108 15.82 1.29 6.00
C ASP A 108 14.49 0.49 6.06
N THR A 109 14.33 -0.49 5.15
CA THR A 109 13.13 -1.33 5.13
C THR A 109 13.43 -2.69 5.75
N ILE A 110 12.54 -3.14 6.62
CA ILE A 110 12.61 -4.43 7.29
C ILE A 110 11.43 -5.27 6.82
N VAL A 111 11.74 -6.50 6.42
CA VAL A 111 10.74 -7.53 6.16
C VAL A 111 10.77 -8.50 7.32
N LEU A 112 9.69 -8.52 8.10
CA LEU A 112 9.48 -9.41 9.24
C LEU A 112 8.48 -10.49 8.86
N ARG A 113 8.87 -11.75 9.01
CA ARG A 113 8.06 -12.93 8.73
C ARG A 113 7.89 -13.76 9.98
N LEU A 114 6.65 -14.10 10.28
CA LEU A 114 6.29 -14.97 11.39
C LEU A 114 5.89 -16.35 10.86
N TYR A 115 6.53 -17.37 11.38
CA TYR A 115 6.29 -18.78 11.07
C TYR A 115 5.66 -19.49 12.26
N ASP A 116 4.95 -20.58 11.99
CA ASP A 116 4.38 -21.45 13.02
C ASP A 116 5.46 -22.22 13.81
N ARG A 117 5.01 -23.07 14.75
CA ARG A 117 5.89 -23.85 15.64
C ARG A 117 6.89 -24.72 14.89
N GLU A 118 6.54 -25.23 13.73
CA GLU A 118 7.40 -26.09 12.92
C GLU A 118 8.39 -25.27 12.10
N GLY A 119 8.16 -23.95 11.99
CA GLY A 119 9.01 -23.04 11.23
C GLY A 119 8.87 -23.16 9.71
N GLU A 120 7.86 -23.91 9.25
CA GLU A 120 7.65 -24.19 7.84
C GLU A 120 6.57 -23.30 7.22
N ARG A 121 5.51 -23.02 7.99
CA ARG A 121 4.36 -22.28 7.47
C ARG A 121 4.42 -20.80 7.85
N LEU A 122 4.47 -19.95 6.83
CA LEU A 122 4.33 -18.49 7.01
C LEU A 122 2.91 -18.16 7.47
N VAL A 123 2.77 -17.49 8.61
CA VAL A 123 1.48 -17.15 9.23
C VAL A 123 1.22 -15.66 9.33
N ALA A 124 2.25 -14.82 9.27
CA ALA A 124 2.13 -13.37 9.11
C ALA A 124 3.40 -12.80 8.46
N GLU A 125 3.24 -11.71 7.72
CA GLU A 125 4.35 -10.96 7.13
C GLU A 125 4.07 -9.46 7.29
N ARG A 126 5.12 -8.70 7.61
CA ARG A 126 5.09 -7.25 7.72
C ARG A 126 6.32 -6.66 7.03
N THR A 127 6.07 -5.65 6.21
CA THR A 127 7.12 -4.81 5.64
C THR A 127 6.97 -3.42 6.24
N TYR A 128 8.00 -2.91 6.88
CA TYR A 128 7.98 -1.60 7.52
C TYR A 128 9.32 -0.88 7.39
N ARG A 129 9.32 0.42 7.59
CA ARG A 129 10.54 1.23 7.61
C ARG A 129 10.97 1.47 9.04
N ASP A 130 12.26 1.32 9.26
CA ASP A 130 12.91 1.68 10.51
C ASP A 130 14.09 2.60 10.20
N GLY A 131 13.91 3.88 10.47
CA GLY A 131 14.94 4.91 10.30
C GLY A 131 15.86 5.06 11.51
N SER A 132 15.65 4.29 12.58
CA SER A 132 16.42 4.40 13.83
C SER A 132 17.87 4.00 13.68
N ARG A 133 18.21 3.21 12.67
CA ARG A 133 19.53 2.56 12.48
C ARG A 133 19.99 1.69 13.65
N LEU A 134 19.11 1.45 14.60
CA LEU A 134 19.34 0.53 15.71
C LEU A 134 19.01 -0.90 15.27
N PRO A 135 19.60 -1.91 15.90
CA PRO A 135 19.19 -3.30 15.70
C PRO A 135 17.71 -3.47 16.05
N VAL A 136 16.96 -4.20 15.20
CA VAL A 136 15.59 -4.55 15.52
C VAL A 136 15.56 -5.39 16.78
N GLU A 137 14.80 -4.94 17.77
CA GLU A 137 14.49 -5.69 18.98
C GLU A 137 13.02 -6.11 18.92
N LEU A 138 12.79 -7.41 18.85
CA LEU A 138 11.45 -7.98 18.86
C LEU A 138 11.02 -8.23 20.31
N HIS A 139 9.90 -7.67 20.70
CA HIS A 139 9.34 -7.89 22.03
C HIS A 139 8.21 -8.91 21.97
N TRP A 140 8.49 -10.11 22.49
CA TRP A 140 7.53 -11.19 22.57
C TRP A 140 6.63 -11.05 23.81
N ALA A 141 5.42 -10.59 23.65
CA ALA A 141 4.38 -10.67 24.65
C ALA A 141 3.63 -12.01 24.56
N LYS A 142 2.80 -12.32 25.54
CA LYS A 142 2.04 -13.57 25.58
C LYS A 142 1.03 -13.69 24.43
N GLU A 143 0.46 -12.57 24.02
CA GLU A 143 -0.61 -12.49 23.02
C GLU A 143 -0.22 -11.69 21.76
N ALA A 144 1.01 -11.21 21.70
CA ALA A 144 1.48 -10.39 20.60
C ALA A 144 2.98 -10.42 20.39
N LEU A 145 3.42 -10.25 19.17
CA LEU A 145 4.77 -9.88 18.78
C LEU A 145 4.79 -8.39 18.46
N MET A 146 5.51 -7.61 19.27
CA MET A 146 5.71 -6.19 19.04
C MET A 146 7.05 -5.95 18.35
N TYR A 147 7.07 -5.04 17.39
CA TYR A 147 8.27 -4.66 16.63
C TYR A 147 8.36 -3.15 16.51
N PRO A 148 9.57 -2.56 16.54
CA PRO A 148 9.74 -1.12 16.41
C PRO A 148 9.30 -0.68 15.01
N GLN A 149 8.44 0.33 14.97
CA GLN A 149 8.00 0.97 13.74
C GLN A 149 8.34 2.46 13.88
N GLY A 150 9.61 2.82 13.65
CA GLY A 150 10.09 4.14 13.99
C GLY A 150 10.55 4.98 12.83
N LEU A 151 9.90 6.13 12.69
CA LEU A 151 10.52 7.36 12.27
C LEU A 151 11.03 8.05 13.54
N GLU A 152 12.25 8.62 13.51
CA GLU A 152 12.89 9.37 14.59
C GLU A 152 11.93 9.94 15.65
N PHE A 153 12.04 9.51 16.91
CA PHE A 153 11.40 10.11 18.10
C PHE A 153 9.89 9.93 18.34
N GLY A 154 9.26 8.91 17.83
CA GLY A 154 7.89 8.57 18.23
C GLY A 154 7.70 7.06 18.32
N GLU A 155 7.43 6.56 19.52
CA GLU A 155 7.15 5.15 19.82
C GLU A 155 5.87 4.66 19.12
N THR A 156 5.91 4.42 17.84
CA THR A 156 4.89 3.59 17.20
C THR A 156 5.44 2.17 17.09
N SER A 157 5.01 1.30 17.99
CA SER A 157 5.24 -0.13 17.89
C SER A 157 4.20 -0.75 16.96
N GLY A 158 4.66 -1.51 15.97
CA GLY A 158 3.78 -2.39 15.22
C GLY A 158 3.50 -3.65 16.04
N GLU A 159 2.34 -4.25 15.84
CA GLU A 159 1.90 -5.44 16.58
C GLU A 159 1.41 -6.53 15.62
N ILE A 160 1.75 -7.77 15.91
CA ILE A 160 1.16 -8.98 15.31
C ILE A 160 0.54 -9.79 16.44
N SER A 161 -0.78 -9.96 16.42
CA SER A 161 -1.49 -10.77 17.42
C SER A 161 -1.05 -12.24 17.39
N LEU A 162 -0.96 -12.87 18.54
CA LEU A 162 -0.65 -14.29 18.68
C LEU A 162 -1.81 -15.03 19.36
N PRO A 163 -2.54 -15.91 18.66
CA PRO A 163 -2.31 -16.40 17.29
C PRO A 163 -2.63 -15.33 16.21
N PRO A 164 -1.95 -15.39 15.06
CA PRO A 164 -2.21 -14.47 13.94
C PRO A 164 -3.64 -14.51 13.47
N THR A 165 -4.21 -13.35 13.16
CA THR A 165 -5.58 -13.20 12.68
C THR A 165 -5.79 -13.93 11.34
N PHE A 166 -7.04 -14.15 10.97
CA PHE A 166 -7.36 -14.68 9.63
C PHE A 166 -6.79 -13.79 8.51
N LEU A 167 -6.88 -12.49 8.70
CA LEU A 167 -6.36 -11.51 7.72
C LEU A 167 -4.85 -11.60 7.59
N ASP A 168 -4.12 -11.73 8.69
CA ASP A 168 -2.66 -11.90 8.67
C ASP A 168 -2.25 -13.13 7.88
N ARG A 169 -2.94 -14.25 8.13
CA ARG A 169 -2.69 -15.53 7.44
C ARG A 169 -3.05 -15.48 5.95
N MET A 170 -4.08 -14.72 5.58
CA MET A 170 -4.46 -14.52 4.20
C MET A 170 -3.42 -13.66 3.47
N MET A 171 -3.02 -12.54 4.08
CA MET A 171 -2.05 -11.62 3.50
C MET A 171 -0.65 -12.23 3.36
N ALA A 172 -0.25 -13.11 4.29
CA ALA A 172 1.01 -13.84 4.23
C ALA A 172 1.10 -14.84 3.07
N ARG A 173 -0.03 -15.21 2.46
CA ARG A 173 -0.09 -16.12 1.31
C ARG A 173 -0.08 -15.41 -0.05
N LEU A 174 -0.25 -14.10 -0.05
CA LEU A 174 -0.16 -13.32 -1.28
C LEU A 174 1.31 -13.16 -1.66
N PRO A 175 1.65 -13.45 -2.91
CA PRO A 175 3.02 -13.37 -3.41
C PRO A 175 3.57 -11.95 -3.39
#